data_baa40e94434089db10f32e98c1fd27f2
#
_entry.id   baa40e94434089db10f32e98c1fd27f2
#
_cell.length_a   1.000
_cell.length_b   1.000
_cell.length_c   1.000
_cell.angle_alpha   90.00
_cell.angle_beta   90.00
_cell.angle_gamma   90.00
#
_symmetry.space_group_name_H-M   'P 1'
#
loop_
_entity.id
_entity.type
_entity.pdbx_description
1 polymer ?
#
loop_
_entity_poly.entity_id
_entity_poly.type
_entity_poly.pdbx_seq_one_letter_code
_entity_poly.pdbx_strand_id
1 'polypeptide(L)'
;SKNLVAALIYLMIKQQDAAGLTTFDEKINLTIPPKSKTSHLNLLLKAMHNSKIGGETDISTLLHSLAESIHKRGLVILVSDLLDDEEKIIKGLRHFRHKGHEVIIFHIVDPKEKSLDFDNNINFIDIENNDELTIDSRQIKKDYVKAFDQFCNYYKNKCLKNNIDYVQIDTTDSLDISLMQYL
;
A
#
# COMPACT_ATOMS: atom_id res chain seq x y z
N SER A 1 6.07 -4.08 -4.32
CA SER A 1 5.38 -2.77 -4.38
C SER A 1 5.97 -1.82 -5.43
N LYS A 2 7.30 -1.51 -5.46
CA LYS A 2 7.90 -0.53 -6.41
C LYS A 2 7.62 -0.86 -7.89
N ASN A 3 7.69 -2.12 -8.29
CA ASN A 3 7.43 -2.52 -9.70
C ASN A 3 5.97 -2.27 -10.09
N LEU A 4 5.02 -2.52 -9.20
CA LEU A 4 3.60 -2.23 -9.42
C LEU A 4 3.37 -0.73 -9.65
N VAL A 5 3.91 0.12 -8.76
CA VAL A 5 3.80 1.58 -8.88
C VAL A 5 4.43 2.07 -10.19
N ALA A 6 5.60 1.52 -10.58
CA ALA A 6 6.25 1.86 -11.85
C ALA A 6 5.38 1.52 -13.06
N ALA A 7 4.76 0.34 -13.05
CA ALA A 7 3.86 -0.10 -14.13
C ALA A 7 2.63 0.80 -14.23
N LEU A 8 1.99 1.13 -13.11
CA LEU A 8 0.84 2.04 -13.08
C LEU A 8 1.19 3.43 -13.61
N ILE A 9 2.29 4.02 -13.13
CA ILE A 9 2.78 5.33 -13.62
C ILE A 9 3.05 5.28 -15.12
N TYR A 10 3.69 4.21 -15.61
CA TYR A 10 3.97 4.03 -17.03
C TYR A 10 2.69 3.98 -17.86
N LEU A 11 1.70 3.20 -17.44
CA LEU A 11 0.41 3.06 -18.12
C LEU A 11 -0.33 4.41 -18.18
N MET A 12 -0.44 5.13 -17.06
CA MET A 12 -1.09 6.43 -17.01
C MET A 12 -0.45 7.43 -17.98
N ILE A 13 0.88 7.56 -17.95
CA ILE A 13 1.57 8.49 -18.85
C ILE A 13 1.47 8.07 -20.31
N LYS A 14 1.44 6.76 -20.61
CA LYS A 14 1.22 6.24 -21.97
C LYS A 14 -0.19 6.59 -22.49
N GLN A 15 -1.18 6.60 -21.62
CA GLN A 15 -2.55 7.02 -21.93
C GLN A 15 -2.72 8.55 -21.95
N GLN A 16 -1.62 9.31 -21.78
CA GLN A 16 -1.59 10.76 -21.66
C GLN A 16 -2.28 11.30 -20.41
N ASP A 17 -2.53 10.45 -19.42
CA ASP A 17 -3.02 10.86 -18.12
C ASP A 17 -1.89 11.43 -17.25
N ALA A 18 -2.29 12.31 -16.32
CA ALA A 18 -1.34 12.93 -15.40
C ALA A 18 -1.09 12.00 -14.21
N ALA A 19 0.16 11.62 -14.00
CA ALA A 19 0.59 10.85 -12.83
C ALA A 19 1.45 11.69 -11.90
N GLY A 20 1.22 11.57 -10.59
CA GLY A 20 2.04 12.13 -9.51
C GLY A 20 2.51 11.00 -8.60
N LEU A 21 3.44 11.30 -7.69
CA LEU A 21 3.97 10.34 -6.73
C LEU A 21 4.16 11.02 -5.38
N THR A 22 3.68 10.38 -4.33
CA THR A 22 4.06 10.72 -2.96
C THR A 22 4.68 9.50 -2.31
N THR A 23 5.88 9.67 -1.75
CA THR A 23 6.54 8.66 -0.93
C THR A 23 6.55 9.13 0.52
N PHE A 24 6.30 8.21 1.42
CA PHE A 24 6.21 8.48 2.85
C PHE A 24 6.77 7.31 3.67
N ASP A 25 7.21 7.64 4.87
CA ASP A 25 7.48 6.77 6.00
C ASP A 25 6.87 7.44 7.24
N GLU A 26 7.60 7.76 8.28
CA GLU A 26 7.13 8.58 9.43
C GLU A 26 6.55 9.94 9.00
N LYS A 27 6.92 10.41 7.83
CA LYS A 27 6.49 11.69 7.24
C LYS A 27 6.42 11.59 5.71
N ILE A 28 5.84 12.62 5.11
CA ILE A 28 5.92 12.76 3.65
C ILE A 28 7.37 13.10 3.28
N ASN A 29 8.04 12.16 2.60
CA ASN A 29 9.42 12.34 2.17
C ASN A 29 9.51 13.16 0.89
N LEU A 30 8.61 12.89 -0.04
CA LEU A 30 8.60 13.53 -1.34
C LEU A 30 7.18 13.54 -1.90
N THR A 31 6.79 14.68 -2.47
CA THR A 31 5.58 14.81 -3.28
C THR A 31 5.93 15.41 -4.63
N ILE A 32 5.63 14.68 -5.68
CA ILE A 32 5.78 15.13 -7.07
C ILE A 32 4.37 15.30 -7.65
N PRO A 33 3.98 16.53 -8.00
CA PRO A 33 2.64 16.79 -8.51
C PRO A 33 2.39 16.11 -9.86
N PRO A 34 1.11 15.77 -10.19
CA PRO A 34 0.77 15.05 -11.40
C PRO A 34 1.03 15.87 -12.66
N LYS A 35 1.67 15.24 -13.68
CA LYS A 35 1.88 15.74 -15.03
C LYS A 35 1.82 14.59 -16.03
N SER A 36 1.39 14.88 -17.28
CA SER A 36 1.23 13.87 -18.35
C SER A 36 2.40 13.78 -19.34
N LYS A 37 3.44 14.62 -19.18
CA LYS A 37 4.58 14.62 -20.12
C LYS A 37 5.44 13.38 -19.95
N THR A 38 5.91 12.78 -21.05
CA THR A 38 6.79 11.59 -21.05
C THR A 38 8.09 11.82 -20.25
N SER A 39 8.65 13.05 -20.26
CA SER A 39 9.82 13.39 -19.46
C SER A 39 9.57 13.27 -17.94
N HIS A 40 8.30 13.39 -17.52
CA HIS A 40 7.89 13.27 -16.14
C HIS A 40 7.99 11.83 -15.61
N LEU A 41 7.80 10.83 -16.49
CA LEU A 41 7.99 9.42 -16.17
C LEU A 41 9.36 9.15 -15.55
N ASN A 42 10.44 9.62 -16.21
CA ASN A 42 11.80 9.42 -15.70
C ASN A 42 12.02 10.05 -14.31
N LEU A 43 11.39 11.22 -14.08
CA LEU A 43 11.45 11.88 -12.78
C LEU A 43 10.80 11.02 -11.68
N LEU A 44 9.58 10.50 -11.94
CA LEU A 44 8.83 9.68 -11.00
C LEU A 44 9.57 8.35 -10.69
N LEU A 45 10.08 7.68 -11.73
CA LEU A 45 10.81 6.41 -11.58
C LEU A 45 12.11 6.60 -10.78
N LYS A 46 12.87 7.67 -11.03
CA LYS A 46 14.08 8.00 -10.26
C LYS A 46 13.76 8.31 -8.80
N ALA A 47 12.71 9.09 -8.56
CA ALA A 47 12.27 9.43 -7.21
C ALA A 47 11.87 8.18 -6.41
N MET A 48 11.11 7.28 -7.02
CA MET A 48 10.70 6.01 -6.43
C MET A 48 11.91 5.09 -6.16
N HIS A 49 12.85 5.02 -7.11
CA HIS A 49 14.07 4.21 -6.92
C HIS A 49 14.89 4.69 -5.72
N ASN A 50 15.05 6.00 -5.58
CA ASN A 50 15.84 6.63 -4.53
C ASN A 50 15.12 6.71 -3.17
N SER A 51 13.83 6.38 -3.10
CA SER A 51 13.09 6.36 -1.83
C SER A 51 13.68 5.30 -0.91
N LYS A 52 14.06 5.73 0.30
CA LYS A 52 14.51 4.83 1.37
C LYS A 52 13.27 4.18 2.00
N ILE A 53 13.46 3.01 2.57
CA ILE A 53 12.46 2.26 3.32
C ILE A 53 12.88 2.36 4.79
N GLY A 54 11.94 2.63 5.68
CA GLY A 54 12.18 2.62 7.14
C GLY A 54 11.38 3.65 7.90
N GLY A 55 11.16 3.38 9.18
CA GLY A 55 10.51 4.23 10.17
C GLY A 55 9.06 3.80 10.50
N GLU A 56 8.67 3.97 11.77
CA GLU A 56 7.28 3.81 12.20
C GLU A 56 6.40 4.87 11.52
N THR A 57 5.26 4.46 10.98
CA THR A 57 4.41 5.33 10.17
C THR A 57 3.11 5.66 10.89
N ASP A 58 2.78 6.94 11.07
CA ASP A 58 1.39 7.38 11.30
C ASP A 58 0.73 7.71 9.94
N ILE A 59 0.34 6.66 9.20
CA ILE A 59 -0.29 6.77 7.88
C ILE A 59 -1.52 7.67 7.92
N SER A 60 -2.27 7.69 9.02
CA SER A 60 -3.49 8.48 9.12
C SER A 60 -3.25 9.97 8.97
N THR A 61 -2.33 10.51 9.75
CA THR A 61 -2.00 11.95 9.70
C THR A 61 -1.47 12.34 8.32
N LEU A 62 -0.67 11.46 7.70
CA LEU A 62 -0.16 11.66 6.36
C LEU A 62 -1.27 11.68 5.31
N LEU A 63 -2.19 10.72 5.35
CA LEU A 63 -3.33 10.67 4.42
C LEU A 63 -4.24 11.88 4.55
N HIS A 64 -4.49 12.38 5.77
CA HIS A 64 -5.24 13.61 5.98
C HIS A 64 -4.55 14.82 5.37
N SER A 65 -3.25 14.98 5.60
CA SER A 65 -2.46 16.10 5.06
C SER A 65 -2.41 16.07 3.54
N LEU A 66 -2.26 14.88 2.94
CA LEU A 66 -2.29 14.68 1.49
C LEU A 66 -3.66 15.03 0.92
N ALA A 67 -4.76 14.57 1.54
CA ALA A 67 -6.10 14.88 1.09
C ALA A 67 -6.36 16.39 1.09
N GLU A 68 -5.81 17.14 2.06
CA GLU A 68 -5.90 18.61 2.06
C GLU A 68 -5.08 19.25 0.95
N SER A 69 -3.93 18.69 0.60
CA SER A 69 -3.02 19.26 -0.40
C SER A 69 -3.48 19.06 -1.84
N ILE A 70 -4.27 18.02 -2.13
CA ILE A 70 -4.73 17.69 -3.47
C ILE A 70 -6.06 18.39 -3.77
N HIS A 71 -6.01 19.42 -4.64
CA HIS A 71 -7.19 20.24 -4.93
C HIS A 71 -7.98 19.77 -6.14
N LYS A 72 -7.32 19.09 -7.09
CA LYS A 72 -8.00 18.56 -8.29
C LYS A 72 -8.45 17.13 -8.07
N ARG A 73 -9.72 16.87 -8.38
CA ARG A 73 -10.27 15.51 -8.32
C ARG A 73 -9.51 14.58 -9.24
N GLY A 74 -9.30 13.35 -8.79
CA GLY A 74 -8.58 12.33 -9.54
C GLY A 74 -8.60 11.02 -8.81
N LEU A 75 -7.85 10.06 -9.34
CA LEU A 75 -7.65 8.75 -8.75
C LEU A 75 -6.48 8.81 -7.75
N VAL A 76 -6.70 8.34 -6.55
CA VAL A 76 -5.69 8.16 -5.51
C VAL A 76 -5.45 6.67 -5.32
N ILE A 77 -4.21 6.24 -5.51
CA ILE A 77 -3.82 4.84 -5.35
C ILE A 77 -2.88 4.74 -4.14
N LEU A 78 -3.30 4.00 -3.12
CA LEU A 78 -2.46 3.64 -1.98
C LEU A 78 -1.88 2.25 -2.22
N VAL A 79 -0.56 2.11 -2.12
CA VAL A 79 0.15 0.83 -2.20
C VAL A 79 0.88 0.60 -0.88
N SER A 80 0.41 -0.34 -0.08
CA SER A 80 0.89 -0.57 1.29
C SER A 80 0.60 -2.01 1.74
N ASP A 81 1.28 -2.48 2.76
CA ASP A 81 0.96 -3.69 3.53
C ASP A 81 -0.12 -3.45 4.60
N LEU A 82 -0.50 -2.18 4.82
CA LEU A 82 -1.55 -1.73 5.73
C LEU A 82 -1.29 -2.09 7.22
N LEU A 83 -0.04 -2.32 7.60
CA LEU A 83 0.39 -2.67 8.96
C LEU A 83 0.44 -1.42 9.86
N ASP A 84 -0.72 -0.82 10.14
CA ASP A 84 -0.92 0.32 11.02
C ASP A 84 -2.35 0.28 11.58
N ASP A 85 -2.76 1.25 12.38
CA ASP A 85 -4.12 1.36 12.91
C ASP A 85 -5.17 1.37 11.79
N GLU A 86 -5.91 0.28 11.69
CA GLU A 86 -6.88 0.02 10.62
C GLU A 86 -7.97 1.11 10.53
N GLU A 87 -8.47 1.58 11.69
CA GLU A 87 -9.52 2.60 11.73
C GLU A 87 -8.99 3.96 11.26
N LYS A 88 -7.76 4.27 11.62
CA LYS A 88 -7.09 5.50 11.21
C LYS A 88 -6.82 5.52 9.72
N ILE A 89 -6.33 4.42 9.14
CA ILE A 89 -6.13 4.31 7.69
C ILE A 89 -7.46 4.54 6.94
N ILE A 90 -8.51 3.82 7.32
CA ILE A 90 -9.84 3.97 6.69
C ILE A 90 -10.36 5.40 6.82
N LYS A 91 -10.16 6.04 7.97
CA LYS A 91 -10.56 7.44 8.18
C LYS A 91 -9.81 8.39 7.24
N GLY A 92 -8.50 8.21 7.07
CA GLY A 92 -7.70 9.00 6.14
C GLY A 92 -8.15 8.82 4.69
N LEU A 93 -8.42 7.59 4.26
CA LEU A 93 -8.89 7.27 2.90
C LEU A 93 -10.30 7.82 2.64
N ARG A 94 -11.19 7.79 3.62
CA ARG A 94 -12.51 8.44 3.54
C ARG A 94 -12.41 9.94 3.28
N HIS A 95 -11.37 10.60 3.78
CA HIS A 95 -11.17 12.03 3.55
C HIS A 95 -10.98 12.32 2.05
N PHE A 96 -10.21 11.49 1.31
CA PHE A 96 -10.11 11.61 -0.14
C PHE A 96 -11.47 11.40 -0.82
N ARG A 97 -12.25 10.39 -0.39
CA ARG A 97 -13.61 10.17 -0.94
C ARG A 97 -14.53 11.37 -0.73
N HIS A 98 -14.52 11.98 0.47
CA HIS A 98 -15.30 13.18 0.76
C HIS A 98 -14.89 14.38 -0.12
N LYS A 99 -13.61 14.48 -0.50
CA LYS A 99 -13.14 15.50 -1.46
C LYS A 99 -13.45 15.13 -2.93
N GLY A 100 -14.08 14.00 -3.16
CA GLY A 100 -14.52 13.56 -4.49
C GLY A 100 -13.47 12.86 -5.32
N HIS A 101 -12.39 12.37 -4.70
CA HIS A 101 -11.42 11.49 -5.35
C HIS A 101 -11.96 10.07 -5.45
N GLU A 102 -11.58 9.35 -6.49
CA GLU A 102 -11.64 7.89 -6.52
C GLU A 102 -10.46 7.35 -5.73
N VAL A 103 -10.65 6.24 -5.01
CA VAL A 103 -9.62 5.69 -4.13
C VAL A 103 -9.51 4.19 -4.34
N ILE A 104 -8.27 3.72 -4.57
CA ILE A 104 -7.93 2.33 -4.71
C ILE A 104 -6.84 2.01 -3.69
N ILE A 105 -6.96 0.86 -3.04
CA ILE A 105 -5.92 0.27 -2.21
C ILE A 105 -5.38 -0.97 -2.91
N PHE A 106 -4.09 -0.98 -3.18
CA PHE A 106 -3.35 -2.21 -3.46
C PHE A 106 -2.68 -2.68 -2.16
N HIS A 107 -3.30 -3.67 -1.54
CA HIS A 107 -2.78 -4.32 -0.34
C HIS A 107 -1.75 -5.37 -0.76
N ILE A 108 -0.49 -5.11 -0.48
CA ILE A 108 0.62 -6.00 -0.84
C ILE A 108 0.84 -6.99 0.29
N VAL A 109 0.79 -8.26 -0.02
CA VAL A 109 0.92 -9.35 0.94
C VAL A 109 1.94 -10.38 0.45
N ASP A 110 2.81 -10.84 1.34
CA ASP A 110 3.66 -11.98 1.05
C ASP A 110 2.89 -13.29 1.32
N PRO A 111 2.94 -14.31 0.43
CA PRO A 111 2.30 -15.59 0.69
C PRO A 111 2.73 -16.27 1.99
N LYS A 112 3.95 -16.01 2.44
CA LYS A 112 4.44 -16.52 3.73
C LYS A 112 3.74 -15.84 4.92
N GLU A 113 3.40 -14.54 4.79
CA GLU A 113 2.58 -13.83 5.79
C GLU A 113 1.18 -14.41 5.88
N LYS A 114 0.58 -14.82 4.75
CA LYS A 114 -0.74 -15.46 4.75
C LYS A 114 -0.76 -16.82 5.43
N SER A 115 0.23 -17.63 5.15
CA SER A 115 0.22 -19.04 5.52
C SER A 115 0.98 -19.34 6.81
N LEU A 116 1.85 -18.43 7.26
CA LEU A 116 2.87 -18.67 8.30
C LEU A 116 3.58 -20.02 8.07
N ASP A 117 3.86 -20.32 6.79
CA ASP A 117 4.39 -21.62 6.39
C ASP A 117 5.92 -21.58 6.41
N PHE A 118 6.44 -21.76 7.61
CA PHE A 118 7.87 -21.85 7.85
C PHE A 118 8.17 -23.22 8.47
N ASP A 119 9.29 -23.80 8.06
CA ASP A 119 9.77 -25.06 8.62
C ASP A 119 10.32 -24.84 10.04
N ASN A 120 9.64 -25.43 11.05
CA ASN A 120 10.09 -25.47 12.45
C ASN A 120 10.13 -24.13 13.22
N ASN A 121 10.93 -24.07 14.29
CA ASN A 121 11.05 -22.89 15.14
C ASN A 121 11.58 -21.70 14.34
N ILE A 122 10.87 -20.58 14.40
CA ILE A 122 11.24 -19.34 13.74
C ILE A 122 11.76 -18.38 14.78
N ASN A 123 12.88 -17.77 14.48
CA ASN A 123 13.33 -16.61 15.21
C ASN A 123 12.87 -15.35 14.47
N PHE A 124 11.85 -14.70 14.98
CA PHE A 124 11.39 -13.41 14.48
C PHE A 124 12.35 -12.34 15.05
N ILE A 125 12.97 -11.60 14.17
CA ILE A 125 13.80 -10.46 14.55
C ILE A 125 13.04 -9.22 14.10
N ASP A 126 12.67 -8.38 15.05
CA ASP A 126 12.12 -7.07 14.74
C ASP A 126 13.26 -6.20 14.17
N ILE A 127 13.07 -5.72 12.95
CA ILE A 127 14.07 -4.95 12.23
C ILE A 127 14.27 -3.56 12.85
N GLU A 128 13.29 -3.07 13.62
CA GLU A 128 13.32 -1.71 14.19
C GLU A 128 13.99 -1.67 15.56
N ASN A 129 13.68 -2.62 16.44
CA ASN A 129 14.21 -2.64 17.81
C ASN A 129 15.19 -3.80 18.09
N ASN A 130 15.41 -4.69 17.12
CA ASN A 130 16.23 -5.92 17.24
C ASN A 130 15.74 -6.90 18.33
N ASP A 131 14.47 -6.83 18.72
CA ASP A 131 13.89 -7.83 19.61
C ASP A 131 13.77 -9.17 18.89
N GLU A 132 14.16 -10.24 19.57
CA GLU A 132 14.11 -11.59 19.04
C GLU A 132 12.99 -12.38 19.75
N LEU A 133 12.10 -12.98 18.98
CA LEU A 133 11.05 -13.83 19.47
C LEU A 133 11.12 -15.21 18.78
N THR A 134 11.54 -16.21 19.51
CA THR A 134 11.55 -17.60 19.02
C THR A 134 10.20 -18.26 19.30
N ILE A 135 9.50 -18.66 18.26
CA ILE A 135 8.15 -19.25 18.37
C ILE A 135 8.11 -20.56 17.57
N ASP A 136 7.41 -21.57 18.11
CA ASP A 136 7.01 -22.74 17.31
C ASP A 136 5.84 -22.31 16.39
N SER A 137 6.15 -22.15 15.11
CA SER A 137 5.20 -21.70 14.09
C SER A 137 3.93 -22.56 14.05
N ARG A 138 4.01 -23.86 14.37
CA ARG A 138 2.89 -24.79 14.34
C ARG A 138 1.86 -24.54 15.43
N GLN A 139 2.29 -24.02 16.58
CA GLN A 139 1.38 -23.73 17.72
C GLN A 139 0.51 -22.52 17.44
N ILE A 140 1.05 -21.51 16.78
CA ILE A 140 0.32 -20.24 16.55
C ILE A 140 -0.28 -20.15 15.14
N LYS A 141 0.08 -21.04 14.21
CA LYS A 141 -0.33 -20.96 12.79
C LYS A 141 -1.82 -20.75 12.61
N LYS A 142 -2.64 -21.55 13.31
CA LYS A 142 -4.11 -21.47 13.16
C LYS A 142 -4.68 -20.12 13.60
N ASP A 143 -4.21 -19.62 14.74
CA ASP A 143 -4.71 -18.37 15.30
C ASP A 143 -4.21 -17.18 14.47
N TYR A 144 -2.97 -17.25 13.99
CA TYR A 144 -2.40 -16.25 13.12
C TYR A 144 -3.15 -16.16 11.77
N VAL A 145 -3.33 -17.29 11.08
CA VAL A 145 -4.08 -17.31 9.79
C VAL A 145 -5.47 -16.76 9.97
N LYS A 146 -6.17 -17.15 11.06
CA LYS A 146 -7.49 -16.60 11.37
C LYS A 146 -7.45 -15.08 11.62
N ALA A 147 -6.46 -14.59 12.35
CA ALA A 147 -6.29 -13.15 12.60
C ALA A 147 -5.99 -12.39 11.30
N PHE A 148 -5.13 -12.95 10.45
CA PHE A 148 -4.81 -12.39 9.15
C PHE A 148 -6.04 -12.34 8.22
N ASP A 149 -6.83 -13.40 8.17
CA ASP A 149 -8.09 -13.42 7.41
C ASP A 149 -9.08 -12.38 7.94
N GLN A 150 -9.17 -12.20 9.26
CA GLN A 150 -10.02 -11.16 9.87
C GLN A 150 -9.55 -9.76 9.48
N PHE A 151 -8.25 -9.52 9.49
CA PHE A 151 -7.62 -8.27 9.06
C PHE A 151 -7.94 -7.95 7.59
N CYS A 152 -7.72 -8.88 6.67
CA CYS A 152 -8.06 -8.68 5.26
C CYS A 152 -9.56 -8.45 5.04
N ASN A 153 -10.42 -9.21 5.73
CA ASN A 153 -11.86 -9.06 5.65
C ASN A 153 -12.34 -7.72 6.24
N TYR A 154 -11.70 -7.23 7.28
CA TYR A 154 -11.98 -5.90 7.84
C TYR A 154 -11.79 -4.82 6.77
N TYR A 155 -10.60 -4.78 6.12
CA TYR A 155 -10.35 -3.82 5.05
C TYR A 155 -11.31 -3.95 3.89
N LYS A 156 -11.53 -5.17 3.39
CA LYS A 156 -12.47 -5.44 2.29
C LYS A 156 -13.87 -4.89 2.59
N ASN A 157 -14.40 -5.16 3.78
CA ASN A 157 -15.72 -4.70 4.18
C ASN A 157 -15.80 -3.18 4.41
N LYS A 158 -14.76 -2.60 5.02
CA LYS A 158 -14.70 -1.15 5.27
C LYS A 158 -14.53 -0.37 3.97
N CYS A 159 -13.69 -0.85 3.07
CA CYS A 159 -13.49 -0.24 1.75
C CYS A 159 -14.79 -0.26 0.94
N LEU A 160 -15.46 -1.40 0.85
CA LEU A 160 -16.75 -1.53 0.15
C LEU A 160 -17.79 -0.54 0.69
N LYS A 161 -17.92 -0.42 2.01
CA LYS A 161 -18.88 0.52 2.64
C LYS A 161 -18.56 2.00 2.38
N ASN A 162 -17.33 2.32 2.02
CA ASN A 162 -16.87 3.68 1.77
C ASN A 162 -16.63 3.99 0.29
N ASN A 163 -17.04 3.11 -0.64
CA ASN A 163 -16.77 3.22 -2.08
C ASN A 163 -15.26 3.36 -2.38
N ILE A 164 -14.46 2.56 -1.72
CA ILE A 164 -13.01 2.44 -1.94
C ILE A 164 -12.77 1.07 -2.55
N ASP A 165 -12.04 1.01 -3.64
CA ASP A 165 -11.66 -0.25 -4.26
C ASP A 165 -10.49 -0.87 -3.48
N TYR A 166 -10.63 -2.14 -3.13
CA TYR A 166 -9.62 -2.89 -2.39
C TYR A 166 -9.18 -4.10 -3.21
N VAL A 167 -7.91 -4.12 -3.53
CA VAL A 167 -7.27 -5.18 -4.33
C VAL A 167 -6.10 -5.74 -3.54
N GLN A 168 -6.16 -7.01 -3.21
CA GLN A 168 -5.04 -7.71 -2.58
C GLN A 168 -4.13 -8.28 -3.67
N ILE A 169 -2.81 -8.04 -3.54
CA ILE A 169 -1.79 -8.50 -4.47
C ILE A 169 -0.74 -9.29 -3.71
N ASP A 170 -0.51 -10.52 -4.15
CA ASP A 170 0.58 -11.32 -3.63
C ASP A 170 1.92 -10.92 -4.26
N THR A 171 2.98 -10.88 -3.44
CA THR A 171 4.32 -10.51 -3.93
C THR A 171 4.88 -11.47 -4.98
N THR A 172 4.34 -12.68 -5.06
CA THR A 172 4.72 -13.73 -6.04
C THR A 172 3.87 -13.71 -7.31
N ASP A 173 2.76 -12.96 -7.31
CA ASP A 173 1.92 -12.88 -8.50
C ASP A 173 2.61 -12.09 -9.61
N SER A 174 2.39 -12.49 -10.86
CA SER A 174 2.87 -11.70 -11.97
C SER A 174 2.06 -10.40 -12.09
N LEU A 175 2.77 -9.28 -12.27
CA LEU A 175 2.18 -7.94 -12.28
C LEU A 175 1.12 -7.75 -13.37
N ASP A 176 1.29 -8.42 -14.51
CA ASP A 176 0.35 -8.38 -15.63
C ASP A 176 -1.00 -9.01 -15.25
N ILE A 177 -0.99 -10.16 -14.57
CA ILE A 177 -2.23 -10.81 -14.09
C ILE A 177 -2.92 -9.93 -13.05
N SER A 178 -2.18 -9.42 -12.07
CA SER A 178 -2.74 -8.56 -11.02
C SER A 178 -3.35 -7.27 -11.57
N LEU A 179 -2.73 -6.65 -12.58
CA LEU A 179 -3.24 -5.46 -13.24
C LEU A 179 -4.41 -5.75 -14.18
N MET A 180 -4.39 -6.89 -14.92
CA MET A 180 -5.49 -7.28 -15.81
C MET A 180 -6.79 -7.59 -15.08
N GLN A 181 -6.73 -8.04 -13.83
CA GLN A 181 -7.94 -8.26 -13.03
C GLN A 181 -8.61 -6.97 -12.60
N TYR A 182 -7.88 -5.86 -12.65
CA TYR A 182 -8.35 -4.57 -12.20
C TYR A 182 -8.64 -3.58 -13.36
N LEU A 183 -7.86 -3.61 -14.43
CA LEU A 183 -8.03 -2.77 -15.62
C LEU A 183 -9.08 -3.34 -16.58
#